data_5e73f2420a4d2a343a7d17206b813f51
#
_entry.id   5e73f2420a4d2a343a7d17206b813f51
#
_cell.length_a   1.000
_cell.length_b   1.000
_cell.length_c   1.000
_cell.angle_alpha   90.00
_cell.angle_beta   90.00
_cell.angle_gamma   90.00
#
_symmetry.space_group_name_H-M   'P 1'
#
loop_
_entity.id
_entity.type
_entity.pdbx_description
1 polymer ?
#
loop_
_entity_poly.entity_id
_entity_poly.type
_entity_poly.pdbx_seq_one_letter_code
_entity_poly.pdbx_strand_id
1 'polypeptide(L)'
;MTRLQILLGAILALFAVSIAAQQSDGLTRQDGKPVQITVYAPPAGDICLGIAIISPGAGGSESGYAYLGQALSSLRYFTVVVGHQESGLQALRQQIQGHSLREGLARLITDPQAYEGRFMDIAAARHWAAQRCNAGEAILLGHSMGAATTMIEAGAKNKLGLSVPDAFDVYIALSPQGSGLIFPVGAWQGISKPLLSITGTKDDELGGGSWETRREPFENMTPGCKWFAVIEGATHMNLAGHGMSRRSQALTTQTIQQFLLALHQGECKPPAPQRGIQILAK
;
A
#
# COMPACT_ATOMS: atom_id res chain seq x y z
N MET A 1 20.90 -29.25 -59.39
CA MET A 1 19.63 -28.63 -58.97
C MET A 1 19.64 -28.54 -57.45
N THR A 2 20.17 -27.44 -56.94
CA THR A 2 20.43 -27.18 -55.53
C THR A 2 19.29 -26.32 -54.98
N ARG A 3 18.55 -26.84 -54.02
CA ARG A 3 17.49 -26.09 -53.32
C ARG A 3 18.13 -25.27 -52.19
N LEU A 4 18.06 -23.96 -52.32
CA LEU A 4 18.43 -22.97 -51.31
C LEU A 4 17.26 -22.82 -50.33
N GLN A 5 17.40 -23.28 -49.07
CA GLN A 5 16.46 -23.04 -48.01
C GLN A 5 16.80 -21.69 -47.33
N ILE A 6 15.91 -20.72 -47.50
CA ILE A 6 16.00 -19.44 -46.81
C ILE A 6 15.34 -19.63 -45.45
N LEU A 7 16.15 -19.63 -44.37
CA LEU A 7 15.65 -19.51 -42.98
C LEU A 7 15.31 -18.04 -42.69
N LEU A 8 14.04 -17.70 -42.64
CA LEU A 8 13.57 -16.44 -42.01
C LEU A 8 13.62 -16.61 -40.49
N GLY A 9 14.66 -16.07 -39.86
CA GLY A 9 14.71 -15.88 -38.42
C GLY A 9 13.89 -14.67 -38.02
N ALA A 10 12.73 -14.88 -37.41
CA ALA A 10 11.97 -13.80 -36.79
C ALA A 10 12.65 -13.38 -35.47
N ILE A 11 13.33 -12.24 -35.48
CA ILE A 11 13.85 -11.61 -34.28
C ILE A 11 12.66 -10.96 -33.55
N LEU A 12 12.15 -11.63 -32.49
CA LEU A 12 11.22 -11.03 -31.53
C LEU A 12 12.03 -10.03 -30.69
N ALA A 13 11.95 -8.74 -31.03
CA ALA A 13 12.46 -7.67 -30.19
C ALA A 13 11.51 -7.52 -28.97
N LEU A 14 11.90 -8.10 -27.84
CA LEU A 14 11.30 -7.80 -26.54
C LEU A 14 11.67 -6.35 -26.16
N PHE A 15 10.78 -5.41 -26.45
CA PHE A 15 10.87 -4.09 -25.88
C PHE A 15 10.54 -4.18 -24.38
N ALA A 16 11.57 -4.25 -23.54
CA ALA A 16 11.43 -4.01 -22.12
C ALA A 16 11.07 -2.52 -21.95
N VAL A 17 9.78 -2.22 -21.74
CA VAL A 17 9.34 -0.88 -21.36
C VAL A 17 9.84 -0.65 -19.94
N SER A 18 10.96 0.05 -19.82
CA SER A 18 11.42 0.55 -18.51
C SER A 18 10.44 1.62 -18.06
N ILE A 19 9.54 1.28 -17.12
CA ILE A 19 8.74 2.25 -16.39
C ILE A 19 9.71 3.01 -15.50
N ALA A 20 10.15 4.19 -15.94
CA ALA A 20 11.06 5.03 -15.18
C ALA A 20 10.30 5.64 -14.00
N ALA A 21 10.78 5.40 -12.79
CA ALA A 21 10.36 6.14 -11.62
C ALA A 21 10.84 7.58 -11.76
N GLN A 22 9.92 8.54 -11.80
CA GLN A 22 10.24 9.96 -11.91
C GLN A 22 10.05 10.63 -10.54
N GLN A 23 11.08 11.32 -10.09
CA GLN A 23 11.00 12.18 -8.90
C GLN A 23 10.39 13.52 -9.33
N SER A 24 9.36 14.03 -8.63
CA SER A 24 8.77 15.32 -8.95
C SER A 24 9.36 16.41 -8.04
N ASP A 25 9.88 17.46 -8.65
CA ASP A 25 10.30 18.66 -7.94
C ASP A 25 9.10 19.59 -7.73
N GLY A 26 8.93 20.08 -6.49
CA GLY A 26 8.04 21.19 -6.19
C GLY A 26 6.64 20.86 -5.66
N LEU A 27 6.32 19.59 -5.31
CA LEU A 27 5.07 19.31 -4.60
C LEU A 27 5.15 19.79 -3.14
N THR A 28 4.20 20.63 -2.74
CA THR A 28 4.08 21.11 -1.36
C THR A 28 2.71 20.78 -0.79
N ARG A 29 2.65 20.50 0.51
CA ARG A 29 1.41 20.30 1.25
C ARG A 29 0.88 21.65 1.79
N GLN A 30 -0.32 21.63 2.38
CA GLN A 30 -1.03 22.86 2.78
C GLN A 30 -0.26 23.72 3.82
N ASP A 31 0.64 23.14 4.61
CA ASP A 31 1.49 23.87 5.56
C ASP A 31 2.79 24.39 4.94
N GLY A 32 2.95 24.28 3.61
CA GLY A 32 4.08 24.76 2.84
C GLY A 32 5.31 23.85 2.84
N LYS A 33 5.28 22.72 3.53
CA LYS A 33 6.40 21.77 3.53
C LYS A 33 6.44 20.96 2.22
N PRO A 34 7.65 20.65 1.70
CA PRO A 34 7.78 19.84 0.49
C PRO A 34 7.38 18.38 0.74
N VAL A 35 6.77 17.76 -0.26
CA VAL A 35 6.40 16.35 -0.27
C VAL A 35 7.30 15.62 -1.26
N GLN A 36 8.05 14.62 -0.79
CA GLN A 36 8.85 13.75 -1.65
C GLN A 36 7.94 12.68 -2.25
N ILE A 37 8.00 12.48 -3.55
CA ILE A 37 7.21 11.44 -4.24
C ILE A 37 8.03 10.71 -5.29
N THR A 38 7.69 9.44 -5.50
CA THR A 38 8.11 8.65 -6.65
C THR A 38 6.89 8.23 -7.44
N VAL A 39 6.92 8.45 -8.76
CA VAL A 39 5.78 8.25 -9.66
C VAL A 39 5.99 7.03 -10.55
N TYR A 40 4.94 6.25 -10.71
CA TYR A 40 4.83 5.13 -11.65
C TYR A 40 3.61 5.41 -12.54
N ALA A 41 3.87 5.93 -13.74
CA ALA A 41 2.81 6.21 -14.70
C ALA A 41 2.33 4.92 -15.39
N PRO A 42 1.07 4.85 -15.84
CA PRO A 42 0.62 3.80 -16.74
C PRO A 42 1.50 3.68 -17.98
N PRO A 43 1.52 2.52 -18.68
CA PRO A 43 2.22 2.37 -19.94
C PRO A 43 1.84 3.45 -20.94
N ALA A 44 2.80 3.89 -21.77
CA ALA A 44 2.57 4.95 -22.75
C ALA A 44 1.46 4.55 -23.75
N GLY A 45 0.47 5.42 -23.91
CA GLY A 45 -0.69 5.19 -24.78
C GLY A 45 -1.90 4.53 -24.08
N ASP A 46 -1.75 4.03 -22.85
CA ASP A 46 -2.87 3.48 -22.11
C ASP A 46 -3.73 4.59 -21.46
N ILE A 47 -5.03 4.33 -21.40
CA ILE A 47 -5.97 5.18 -20.65
C ILE A 47 -5.76 4.94 -19.16
N CYS A 48 -5.53 6.00 -18.41
CA CYS A 48 -5.47 5.95 -16.95
C CYS A 48 -6.85 5.59 -16.38
N LEU A 49 -6.92 4.55 -15.52
CA LEU A 49 -8.16 4.09 -14.87
C LEU A 49 -8.43 4.78 -13.53
N GLY A 50 -7.41 5.26 -12.87
CA GLY A 50 -7.50 5.88 -11.55
C GLY A 50 -6.14 6.26 -11.00
N ILE A 51 -6.14 6.76 -9.79
CA ILE A 51 -4.92 7.10 -9.06
C ILE A 51 -4.72 6.13 -7.89
N ALA A 52 -3.47 5.83 -7.58
CA ALA A 52 -3.11 5.04 -6.41
C ALA A 52 -2.02 5.76 -5.60
N ILE A 53 -2.29 5.99 -4.32
CA ILE A 53 -1.33 6.59 -3.39
C ILE A 53 -0.80 5.51 -2.46
N ILE A 54 0.52 5.38 -2.37
CA ILE A 54 1.19 4.40 -1.50
C ILE A 54 1.85 5.13 -0.33
N SER A 55 1.43 4.80 0.89
CA SER A 55 1.95 5.34 2.15
C SER A 55 2.87 4.33 2.82
N PRO A 56 4.18 4.59 2.91
CA PRO A 56 5.19 3.73 3.53
C PRO A 56 4.98 3.51 5.02
N GLY A 57 5.63 2.48 5.57
CA GLY A 57 5.76 2.26 7.02
C GLY A 57 6.64 3.30 7.70
N ALA A 58 6.74 3.22 9.03
CA ALA A 58 7.66 4.04 9.81
C ALA A 58 9.12 3.83 9.36
N GLY A 59 9.87 4.90 9.14
CA GLY A 59 11.22 4.87 8.61
C GLY A 59 11.32 4.61 7.11
N GLY A 60 10.20 4.38 6.41
CA GLY A 60 10.16 4.21 4.96
C GLY A 60 10.24 5.53 4.18
N SER A 61 10.41 5.42 2.86
CA SER A 61 10.53 6.58 1.97
C SER A 61 9.77 6.35 0.66
N GLU A 62 9.66 7.40 -0.14
CA GLU A 62 9.10 7.37 -1.50
C GLU A 62 9.85 6.45 -2.47
N SER A 63 11.13 6.18 -2.21
CA SER A 63 11.94 5.27 -3.03
C SER A 63 11.70 3.79 -2.75
N GLY A 64 10.93 3.47 -1.70
CA GLY A 64 10.50 2.10 -1.40
C GLY A 64 9.30 1.65 -2.22
N TYR A 65 8.86 0.42 -2.00
CA TYR A 65 7.60 -0.13 -2.56
C TYR A 65 7.53 -0.17 -4.09
N ALA A 66 8.67 -0.17 -4.78
CA ALA A 66 8.74 -0.17 -6.24
C ALA A 66 7.91 -1.30 -6.88
N TYR A 67 7.87 -2.49 -6.28
CA TYR A 67 7.09 -3.63 -6.78
C TYR A 67 5.58 -3.36 -6.81
N LEU A 68 5.05 -2.61 -5.81
CA LEU A 68 3.64 -2.18 -5.77
C LEU A 68 3.37 -1.07 -6.78
N GLY A 69 4.29 -0.08 -6.86
CA GLY A 69 4.20 1.00 -7.83
C GLY A 69 4.12 0.48 -9.25
N GLN A 70 5.02 -0.44 -9.61
CA GLN A 70 5.03 -1.11 -10.92
C GLN A 70 3.79 -1.97 -11.17
N ALA A 71 3.32 -2.72 -10.16
CA ALA A 71 2.13 -3.54 -10.31
C ALA A 71 0.87 -2.70 -10.56
N LEU A 72 0.64 -1.66 -9.76
CA LEU A 72 -0.52 -0.78 -9.91
C LEU A 72 -0.46 0.03 -11.21
N SER A 73 0.72 0.52 -11.61
CA SER A 73 0.86 1.21 -12.89
C SER A 73 0.60 0.29 -14.09
N SER A 74 0.98 -0.98 -14.01
CA SER A 74 0.65 -2.00 -15.03
C SER A 74 -0.85 -2.29 -15.09
N LEU A 75 -1.60 -2.04 -14.02
CA LEU A 75 -3.06 -2.07 -13.97
C LEU A 75 -3.70 -0.74 -14.42
N ARG A 76 -2.91 0.16 -14.99
CA ARG A 76 -3.30 1.48 -15.50
C ARG A 76 -3.69 2.50 -14.43
N TYR A 77 -3.20 2.36 -13.18
CA TYR A 77 -3.30 3.41 -12.16
C TYR A 77 -2.09 4.33 -12.21
N PHE A 78 -2.33 5.63 -12.20
CA PHE A 78 -1.27 6.60 -11.98
C PHE A 78 -0.86 6.54 -10.51
N THR A 79 0.26 5.87 -10.25
CA THR A 79 0.66 5.48 -8.90
C THR A 79 1.74 6.40 -8.34
N VAL A 80 1.55 6.85 -7.11
CA VAL A 80 2.47 7.73 -6.39
C VAL A 80 2.85 7.13 -5.05
N VAL A 81 4.14 6.90 -4.81
CA VAL A 81 4.68 6.56 -3.49
C VAL A 81 5.07 7.85 -2.80
N VAL A 82 4.58 8.07 -1.58
CA VAL A 82 4.74 9.33 -0.84
C VAL A 82 5.78 9.19 0.25
N GLY A 83 6.74 10.09 0.32
CA GLY A 83 7.65 10.24 1.46
C GLY A 83 7.01 11.05 2.58
N HIS A 84 7.21 10.63 3.82
CA HIS A 84 6.65 11.29 5.00
C HIS A 84 7.78 11.80 5.91
N GLN A 85 7.99 13.12 5.98
CA GLN A 85 9.12 13.69 6.74
C GLN A 85 9.01 13.35 8.22
N GLU A 86 7.84 13.50 8.84
CA GLU A 86 7.59 13.31 10.26
C GLU A 86 7.63 11.84 10.71
N SER A 87 7.74 10.91 9.79
CA SER A 87 7.80 9.47 10.09
C SER A 87 8.75 8.67 9.20
N GLY A 88 9.57 9.36 8.40
CA GLY A 88 10.63 8.76 7.61
C GLY A 88 11.86 8.34 8.42
N LEU A 89 12.92 7.94 7.73
CA LEU A 89 14.12 7.42 8.36
C LEU A 89 14.77 8.41 9.34
N GLN A 90 14.77 9.71 9.02
CA GLN A 90 15.34 10.74 9.89
C GLN A 90 14.53 10.87 11.19
N ALA A 91 13.21 10.93 11.12
CA ALA A 91 12.34 10.97 12.28
C ALA A 91 12.52 9.72 13.15
N LEU A 92 12.59 8.52 12.54
CA LEU A 92 12.85 7.30 13.27
C LEU A 92 14.20 7.33 13.98
N ARG A 93 15.26 7.80 13.31
CA ARG A 93 16.60 7.96 13.95
C ARG A 93 16.56 8.89 15.16
N GLN A 94 15.80 9.95 15.11
CA GLN A 94 15.62 10.87 16.25
C GLN A 94 14.91 10.17 17.41
N GLN A 95 13.87 9.38 17.15
CA GLN A 95 13.11 8.68 18.17
C GLN A 95 13.89 7.53 18.85
N ILE A 96 14.87 6.94 18.17
CA ILE A 96 15.73 5.90 18.77
C ILE A 96 16.95 6.45 19.52
N GLN A 97 17.20 7.76 19.50
CA GLN A 97 18.30 8.36 20.28
C GLN A 97 18.05 8.16 21.79
N GLY A 98 18.94 7.41 22.44
CA GLY A 98 18.81 7.06 23.84
C GLY A 98 17.76 6.00 24.19
N HIS A 99 17.16 5.35 23.17
CA HIS A 99 16.13 4.32 23.31
C HIS A 99 16.44 3.10 22.47
N SER A 100 15.79 1.98 22.78
CA SER A 100 15.82 0.81 21.88
C SER A 100 15.04 1.11 20.58
N LEU A 101 15.34 0.36 19.51
CA LEU A 101 14.59 0.46 18.26
C LEU A 101 13.08 0.26 18.48
N ARG A 102 12.70 -0.68 19.35
CA ARG A 102 11.30 -0.97 19.68
C ARG A 102 10.62 0.23 20.34
N GLU A 103 11.27 0.87 21.31
CA GLU A 103 10.73 2.05 21.99
C GLU A 103 10.63 3.25 21.04
N GLY A 104 11.65 3.48 20.22
CA GLY A 104 11.63 4.54 19.21
C GLY A 104 10.52 4.36 18.17
N LEU A 105 10.33 3.13 17.69
CA LEU A 105 9.20 2.79 16.82
C LEU A 105 7.87 2.99 17.53
N ALA A 106 7.70 2.52 18.76
CA ALA A 106 6.48 2.71 19.53
C ALA A 106 6.12 4.19 19.69
N ARG A 107 7.09 5.05 20.00
CA ARG A 107 6.92 6.50 20.07
C ARG A 107 6.46 7.08 18.74
N LEU A 108 7.13 6.72 17.64
CA LEU A 108 6.83 7.25 16.31
C LEU A 108 5.43 6.84 15.84
N ILE A 109 5.04 5.58 16.03
CA ILE A 109 3.71 5.08 15.62
C ILE A 109 2.56 5.55 16.52
N THR A 110 2.85 6.17 17.65
CA THR A 110 1.84 6.77 18.54
C THR A 110 1.88 8.31 18.54
N ASP A 111 2.68 8.92 17.68
CA ASP A 111 2.77 10.37 17.54
C ASP A 111 1.66 10.91 16.63
N PRO A 112 0.67 11.66 17.16
CA PRO A 112 -0.39 12.24 16.34
C PRO A 112 0.15 13.17 15.25
N GLN A 113 1.19 13.95 15.52
CA GLN A 113 1.78 14.90 14.55
C GLN A 113 2.38 14.17 13.34
N ALA A 114 2.96 12.98 13.55
CA ALA A 114 3.45 12.16 12.45
C ALA A 114 2.31 11.73 11.51
N TYR A 115 1.13 11.41 12.04
CA TYR A 115 -0.06 11.08 11.23
C TYR A 115 -0.66 12.32 10.55
N GLU A 116 -0.76 13.44 11.23
CA GLU A 116 -1.23 14.69 10.62
C GLU A 116 -0.36 15.07 9.41
N GLY A 117 0.97 14.95 9.54
CA GLY A 117 1.90 15.12 8.42
C GLY A 117 1.60 14.16 7.26
N ARG A 118 1.35 12.87 7.55
CA ARG A 118 1.02 11.86 6.55
C ARG A 118 -0.26 12.18 5.81
N PHE A 119 -1.31 12.59 6.49
CA PHE A 119 -2.57 12.96 5.84
C PHE A 119 -2.41 14.19 4.93
N MET A 120 -1.63 15.19 5.34
CA MET A 120 -1.33 16.34 4.49
C MET A 120 -0.51 15.94 3.25
N ASP A 121 0.48 15.06 3.40
CA ASP A 121 1.29 14.56 2.29
C ASP A 121 0.43 13.74 1.31
N ILE A 122 -0.43 12.84 1.82
CA ILE A 122 -1.36 12.01 1.03
C ILE A 122 -2.35 12.90 0.27
N ALA A 123 -2.95 13.89 0.93
CA ALA A 123 -3.89 14.81 0.29
C ALA A 123 -3.22 15.62 -0.83
N ALA A 124 -2.00 16.11 -0.62
CA ALA A 124 -1.23 16.83 -1.64
C ALA A 124 -0.89 15.92 -2.83
N ALA A 125 -0.40 14.70 -2.57
CA ALA A 125 -0.08 13.73 -3.62
C ALA A 125 -1.32 13.29 -4.41
N ARG A 126 -2.46 13.06 -3.73
CA ARG A 126 -3.74 12.73 -4.37
C ARG A 126 -4.21 13.85 -5.30
N HIS A 127 -4.21 15.09 -4.82
CA HIS A 127 -4.59 16.26 -5.63
C HIS A 127 -3.69 16.42 -6.86
N TRP A 128 -2.38 16.30 -6.68
CA TRP A 128 -1.38 16.38 -7.74
C TRP A 128 -1.55 15.27 -8.79
N ALA A 129 -1.81 14.02 -8.35
CA ALA A 129 -2.04 12.87 -9.23
C ALA A 129 -3.34 13.01 -10.03
N ALA A 130 -4.42 13.51 -9.39
CA ALA A 130 -5.72 13.72 -10.03
C ALA A 130 -5.66 14.72 -11.21
N GLN A 131 -4.72 15.67 -11.20
CA GLN A 131 -4.48 16.57 -12.32
C GLN A 131 -3.83 15.87 -13.54
N ARG A 132 -3.25 14.68 -13.36
CA ARG A 132 -2.52 13.90 -14.37
C ARG A 132 -3.28 12.68 -14.86
N CYS A 133 -4.24 12.23 -14.07
CA CYS A 133 -5.12 11.13 -14.37
C CYS A 133 -6.56 11.56 -14.02
N ASN A 134 -7.30 12.00 -15.01
CA ASN A 134 -8.69 12.45 -14.83
C ASN A 134 -9.66 11.27 -14.80
N ALA A 135 -9.33 10.20 -14.07
CA ALA A 135 -10.19 9.04 -13.84
C ALA A 135 -10.75 9.07 -12.43
N GLY A 136 -11.96 8.52 -12.24
CA GLY A 136 -12.76 8.70 -11.04
C GLY A 136 -12.27 7.92 -9.82
N GLU A 137 -11.58 6.76 -10.00
CA GLU A 137 -11.23 5.90 -8.87
C GLU A 137 -9.93 6.32 -8.18
N ALA A 138 -9.95 6.37 -6.86
CA ALA A 138 -8.79 6.67 -6.04
C ALA A 138 -8.54 5.54 -5.02
N ILE A 139 -7.31 5.00 -5.00
CA ILE A 139 -6.86 3.94 -4.09
C ILE A 139 -5.86 4.50 -3.10
N LEU A 140 -6.04 4.23 -1.81
CA LEU A 140 -5.01 4.41 -0.79
C LEU A 140 -4.47 3.05 -0.34
N LEU A 141 -3.19 2.84 -0.53
CA LEU A 141 -2.46 1.65 -0.08
C LEU A 141 -1.44 2.05 0.98
N GLY A 142 -1.46 1.38 2.13
CA GLY A 142 -0.47 1.61 3.18
C GLY A 142 0.15 0.33 3.72
N HIS A 143 1.39 0.43 4.17
CA HIS A 143 2.09 -0.66 4.85
C HIS A 143 2.45 -0.26 6.29
N SER A 144 2.24 -1.16 7.26
CA SER A 144 2.62 -0.94 8.67
C SER A 144 2.00 0.35 9.23
N MET A 145 2.78 1.36 9.62
CA MET A 145 2.26 2.68 10.00
C MET A 145 1.41 3.31 8.88
N GLY A 146 1.78 3.08 7.61
CA GLY A 146 0.96 3.45 6.46
C GLY A 146 -0.37 2.70 6.41
N ALA A 147 -0.42 1.42 6.83
CA ALA A 147 -1.68 0.68 6.93
C ALA A 147 -2.59 1.25 8.03
N ALA A 148 -2.01 1.67 9.17
CA ALA A 148 -2.77 2.39 10.20
C ALA A 148 -3.31 3.73 9.66
N THR A 149 -2.48 4.49 8.93
CA THR A 149 -2.90 5.72 8.23
C THR A 149 -4.08 5.44 7.29
N THR A 150 -3.98 4.40 6.47
CA THR A 150 -5.03 3.96 5.53
C THR A 150 -6.33 3.60 6.25
N MET A 151 -6.24 2.87 7.38
CA MET A 151 -7.43 2.49 8.13
C MET A 151 -8.10 3.67 8.84
N ILE A 152 -7.32 4.62 9.37
CA ILE A 152 -7.86 5.84 9.98
C ILE A 152 -8.60 6.66 8.92
N GLU A 153 -8.03 6.82 7.72
CA GLU A 153 -8.66 7.52 6.61
C GLU A 153 -9.95 6.82 6.15
N ALA A 154 -9.96 5.49 6.17
CA ALA A 154 -11.15 4.69 5.85
C ALA A 154 -12.26 4.75 6.91
N GLY A 155 -12.03 5.40 8.05
CA GLY A 155 -13.02 5.60 9.11
C GLY A 155 -12.81 4.76 10.38
N ALA A 156 -11.63 4.16 10.56
CA ALA A 156 -11.31 3.46 11.81
C ALA A 156 -11.16 4.47 12.97
N LYS A 157 -11.79 4.17 14.11
CA LYS A 157 -11.58 4.91 15.37
C LYS A 157 -10.13 4.71 15.83
N ASN A 158 -9.53 5.74 16.42
CA ASN A 158 -8.17 5.67 16.92
C ASN A 158 -8.02 6.36 18.28
N LYS A 159 -6.97 6.00 19.02
CA LYS A 159 -6.63 6.57 20.34
C LYS A 159 -5.87 7.89 20.23
N LEU A 160 -5.49 8.28 19.01
CA LEU A 160 -4.69 9.47 18.75
C LEU A 160 -5.53 10.74 18.58
N GLY A 161 -6.87 10.61 18.59
CA GLY A 161 -7.78 11.75 18.42
C GLY A 161 -7.85 12.30 17.00
N LEU A 162 -7.37 11.51 16.01
CA LEU A 162 -7.32 11.93 14.61
C LEU A 162 -8.66 11.73 13.92
N SER A 163 -9.05 12.70 13.10
CA SER A 163 -10.22 12.63 12.23
C SER A 163 -9.87 13.23 10.88
N VAL A 164 -10.09 12.46 9.81
CA VAL A 164 -9.81 12.88 8.44
C VAL A 164 -10.96 12.50 7.53
N PRO A 165 -11.18 13.24 6.42
CA PRO A 165 -12.18 12.87 5.43
C PRO A 165 -11.86 11.50 4.78
N ASP A 166 -12.90 10.70 4.54
CA ASP A 166 -12.82 9.48 3.73
C ASP A 166 -12.74 9.87 2.23
N ALA A 167 -11.52 10.09 1.75
CA ALA A 167 -11.27 10.69 0.43
C ALA A 167 -10.97 9.69 -0.70
N PHE A 168 -10.89 8.40 -0.41
CA PHE A 168 -10.58 7.36 -1.39
C PHE A 168 -11.77 6.40 -1.59
N ASP A 169 -11.77 5.70 -2.72
CA ASP A 169 -12.84 4.75 -3.09
C ASP A 169 -12.51 3.33 -2.63
N VAL A 170 -11.23 3.00 -2.60
CA VAL A 170 -10.71 1.67 -2.26
C VAL A 170 -9.51 1.79 -1.33
N TYR A 171 -9.44 0.92 -0.33
CA TYR A 171 -8.36 0.88 0.64
C TYR A 171 -7.61 -0.45 0.62
N ILE A 172 -6.28 -0.40 0.75
CA ILE A 172 -5.42 -1.59 0.82
C ILE A 172 -4.46 -1.43 2.00
N ALA A 173 -4.50 -2.34 2.96
CA ALA A 173 -3.68 -2.30 4.17
C ALA A 173 -2.76 -3.52 4.23
N LEU A 174 -1.45 -3.31 4.08
CA LEU A 174 -0.44 -4.34 4.23
C LEU A 174 0.10 -4.33 5.67
N SER A 175 0.12 -5.46 6.32
CA SER A 175 0.50 -5.60 7.73
C SER A 175 -0.34 -4.68 8.65
N PRO A 176 -1.70 -4.76 8.59
CA PRO A 176 -2.56 -3.93 9.45
C PRO A 176 -2.35 -4.28 10.93
N GLN A 177 -2.48 -3.29 11.81
CA GLN A 177 -2.40 -3.51 13.27
C GLN A 177 -3.77 -3.86 13.83
N GLY A 178 -3.79 -4.77 14.80
CA GLY A 178 -4.94 -5.04 15.66
C GLY A 178 -5.15 -3.95 16.73
N SER A 179 -6.04 -4.22 17.68
CA SER A 179 -6.24 -3.34 18.85
C SER A 179 -4.97 -3.29 19.71
N GLY A 180 -4.66 -2.11 20.24
CA GLY A 180 -3.43 -1.89 21.00
C GLY A 180 -3.07 -0.42 21.15
N LEU A 181 -1.89 -0.06 20.68
CA LEU A 181 -1.34 1.30 20.84
C LEU A 181 -2.18 2.36 20.11
N ILE A 182 -2.59 2.07 18.88
CA ILE A 182 -3.25 3.02 17.99
C ILE A 182 -4.78 2.84 18.02
N PHE A 183 -5.24 1.61 17.92
CA PHE A 183 -6.65 1.28 17.77
C PHE A 183 -7.27 0.76 19.07
N PRO A 184 -8.46 1.23 19.47
CA PRO A 184 -9.25 0.58 20.49
C PRO A 184 -9.89 -0.73 19.95
N VAL A 185 -10.36 -1.59 20.82
CA VAL A 185 -11.14 -2.77 20.44
C VAL A 185 -12.38 -2.31 19.64
N GLY A 186 -12.68 -3.00 18.53
CA GLY A 186 -13.81 -2.67 17.67
C GLY A 186 -13.64 -1.38 16.85
N ALA A 187 -12.43 -0.91 16.66
CA ALA A 187 -12.12 0.36 15.97
C ALA A 187 -12.66 0.45 14.54
N TRP A 188 -12.82 -0.67 13.84
CA TRP A 188 -12.99 -0.72 12.38
C TRP A 188 -14.44 -0.79 11.90
N GLN A 189 -15.41 -0.73 12.80
CA GLN A 189 -16.85 -0.78 12.47
C GLN A 189 -17.30 0.35 11.54
N GLY A 190 -16.60 1.50 11.56
CA GLY A 190 -16.89 2.64 10.68
C GLY A 190 -16.41 2.50 9.25
N ILE A 191 -15.61 1.46 8.92
CA ILE A 191 -15.08 1.27 7.57
C ILE A 191 -16.15 0.66 6.67
N SER A 192 -16.77 1.48 5.82
CA SER A 192 -17.84 1.07 4.90
C SER A 192 -17.34 0.69 3.51
N LYS A 193 -16.34 1.39 2.99
CA LYS A 193 -15.79 1.21 1.62
C LYS A 193 -15.01 -0.11 1.46
N PRO A 194 -14.80 -0.57 0.22
CA PRO A 194 -13.99 -1.75 -0.08
C PRO A 194 -12.61 -1.68 0.54
N LEU A 195 -12.17 -2.76 1.19
CA LEU A 195 -10.86 -2.83 1.82
C LEU A 195 -10.24 -4.22 1.73
N LEU A 196 -9.01 -4.26 1.23
CA LEU A 196 -8.15 -5.45 1.23
C LEU A 196 -7.10 -5.33 2.33
N SER A 197 -7.06 -6.29 3.25
CA SER A 197 -5.97 -6.46 4.21
C SER A 197 -5.07 -7.62 3.78
N ILE A 198 -3.74 -7.43 3.82
CA ILE A 198 -2.76 -8.49 3.53
C ILE A 198 -1.76 -8.59 4.67
N THR A 199 -1.49 -9.81 5.12
CA THR A 199 -0.45 -10.14 6.08
C THR A 199 0.30 -11.41 5.65
N GLY A 200 1.26 -11.84 6.44
CA GLY A 200 2.00 -13.09 6.23
C GLY A 200 2.11 -13.91 7.49
N THR A 201 2.30 -15.22 7.37
CA THR A 201 2.42 -16.12 8.54
C THR A 201 3.71 -15.90 9.36
N LYS A 202 4.58 -14.98 8.95
CA LYS A 202 5.78 -14.52 9.67
C LYS A 202 5.80 -13.00 9.87
N ASP A 203 4.64 -12.37 9.82
CA ASP A 203 4.45 -10.92 9.98
C ASP A 203 4.02 -10.58 11.40
N ASP A 204 4.80 -11.03 12.39
CA ASP A 204 4.54 -10.77 13.81
C ASP A 204 4.57 -9.28 14.12
N GLU A 205 3.85 -8.86 15.16
CA GLU A 205 3.81 -7.46 15.57
C GLU A 205 5.07 -7.07 16.37
N LEU A 206 5.47 -5.81 16.27
CA LEU A 206 6.56 -5.22 17.05
C LEU A 206 6.37 -5.39 18.56
N GLY A 207 5.12 -5.49 19.01
CA GLY A 207 4.72 -5.76 20.40
C GLY A 207 4.99 -7.19 20.88
N GLY A 208 5.38 -8.10 19.98
CA GLY A 208 5.51 -9.54 20.28
C GLY A 208 4.19 -10.30 20.10
N GLY A 209 3.15 -9.64 19.56
CA GLY A 209 1.92 -10.30 19.12
C GLY A 209 2.16 -11.10 17.85
N SER A 210 1.51 -12.28 17.75
CA SER A 210 1.54 -13.12 16.57
C SER A 210 0.80 -12.44 15.40
N TRP A 211 1.12 -12.80 14.17
CA TRP A 211 0.48 -12.29 12.96
C TRP A 211 -1.06 -12.47 12.97
N GLU A 212 -1.61 -13.41 13.73
CA GLU A 212 -3.05 -13.61 13.85
C GLU A 212 -3.80 -12.38 14.37
N THR A 213 -3.14 -11.53 15.19
CA THR A 213 -3.73 -10.28 15.69
C THR A 213 -4.09 -9.33 14.54
N ARG A 214 -3.43 -9.43 13.40
CA ARG A 214 -3.71 -8.63 12.20
C ARG A 214 -5.02 -8.99 11.50
N ARG A 215 -5.68 -10.06 11.94
CA ARG A 215 -7.01 -10.46 11.47
C ARG A 215 -8.13 -9.68 12.15
N GLU A 216 -7.91 -9.18 13.37
CA GLU A 216 -8.90 -8.46 14.16
C GLU A 216 -9.56 -7.29 13.39
N PRO A 217 -8.84 -6.43 12.65
CA PRO A 217 -9.47 -5.41 11.82
C PRO A 217 -10.53 -5.96 10.87
N PHE A 218 -10.17 -6.99 10.11
CA PHE A 218 -11.11 -7.63 9.18
C PHE A 218 -12.33 -8.19 9.90
N GLU A 219 -12.18 -8.88 11.02
CA GLU A 219 -13.29 -9.45 11.78
C GLU A 219 -14.28 -8.40 12.28
N ASN A 220 -13.77 -7.21 12.63
CA ASN A 220 -14.57 -6.11 13.19
C ASN A 220 -15.09 -5.09 12.18
N MET A 221 -14.70 -5.18 10.90
CA MET A 221 -15.28 -4.35 9.84
C MET A 221 -16.72 -4.78 9.53
N THR A 222 -17.54 -3.81 9.10
CA THR A 222 -18.85 -4.11 8.52
C THR A 222 -18.70 -4.90 7.21
N PRO A 223 -19.64 -5.79 6.84
CA PRO A 223 -19.65 -6.42 5.52
C PRO A 223 -19.69 -5.39 4.39
N GLY A 224 -19.23 -5.76 3.21
CA GLY A 224 -19.21 -4.87 2.03
C GLY A 224 -17.86 -4.83 1.36
N CYS A 225 -17.54 -5.89 0.63
CA CYS A 225 -16.28 -6.10 -0.07
C CYS A 225 -15.03 -5.91 0.79
N LYS A 226 -14.90 -6.74 1.80
CA LYS A 226 -13.70 -6.81 2.65
C LYS A 226 -12.98 -8.13 2.40
N TRP A 227 -11.70 -8.05 2.05
CA TRP A 227 -10.84 -9.23 1.95
C TRP A 227 -9.73 -9.19 2.99
N PHE A 228 -9.38 -10.36 3.50
CA PHE A 228 -8.21 -10.58 4.35
C PHE A 228 -7.39 -11.73 3.78
N ALA A 229 -6.18 -11.43 3.34
CA ALA A 229 -5.26 -12.37 2.72
C ALA A 229 -4.05 -12.65 3.61
N VAL A 230 -3.72 -13.94 3.77
CA VAL A 230 -2.56 -14.40 4.53
C VAL A 230 -1.61 -15.13 3.60
N ILE A 231 -0.40 -14.60 3.43
CA ILE A 231 0.64 -15.16 2.56
C ILE A 231 1.59 -16.02 3.38
N GLU A 232 1.69 -17.31 3.04
CA GLU A 232 2.56 -18.26 3.71
C GLU A 232 4.03 -17.84 3.63
N GLY A 233 4.70 -17.75 4.78
CA GLY A 233 6.12 -17.42 4.92
C GLY A 233 6.46 -15.95 4.70
N ALA A 234 5.50 -15.08 4.35
CA ALA A 234 5.77 -13.65 4.22
C ALA A 234 6.02 -13.02 5.60
N THR A 235 7.01 -12.14 5.64
CA THR A 235 7.40 -11.34 6.81
C THR A 235 6.94 -9.90 6.64
N HIS A 236 6.96 -9.11 7.71
CA HIS A 236 6.72 -7.66 7.69
C HIS A 236 7.53 -6.94 6.59
N MET A 237 8.81 -7.25 6.51
CA MET A 237 9.72 -6.61 5.55
C MET A 237 9.51 -7.08 4.12
N ASN A 238 9.02 -8.32 3.89
CA ASN A 238 8.68 -8.76 2.55
C ASN A 238 7.52 -7.97 1.95
N LEU A 239 6.52 -7.60 2.77
CA LEU A 239 5.40 -6.77 2.36
C LEU A 239 5.82 -5.31 2.11
N ALA A 240 6.88 -4.84 2.76
CA ALA A 240 7.52 -3.55 2.43
C ALA A 240 8.36 -3.57 1.14
N GLY A 241 8.52 -4.73 0.50
CA GLY A 241 9.35 -4.88 -0.68
C GLY A 241 10.83 -5.18 -0.38
N HIS A 242 11.18 -5.40 0.89
CA HIS A 242 12.54 -5.73 1.31
C HIS A 242 12.75 -7.24 1.45
N GLY A 243 14.01 -7.66 1.27
CA GLY A 243 14.38 -9.07 1.33
C GLY A 243 14.20 -9.82 0.00
N MET A 244 14.65 -11.09 -0.03
CA MET A 244 14.74 -11.86 -1.28
C MET A 244 13.48 -12.64 -1.65
N SER A 245 12.33 -12.38 -1.03
CA SER A 245 11.11 -13.14 -1.28
C SER A 245 10.30 -12.61 -2.47
N ARG A 246 10.75 -12.91 -3.69
CA ARG A 246 9.99 -12.64 -4.92
C ARG A 246 8.61 -13.30 -4.89
N ARG A 247 8.46 -14.46 -4.24
CA ARG A 247 7.18 -15.16 -4.10
C ARG A 247 6.18 -14.33 -3.29
N SER A 248 6.59 -13.77 -2.15
CA SER A 248 5.69 -12.94 -1.33
C SER A 248 5.24 -11.69 -2.09
N GLN A 249 6.16 -11.03 -2.81
CA GLN A 249 5.82 -9.87 -3.64
C GLN A 249 4.85 -10.24 -4.77
N ALA A 250 5.09 -11.36 -5.47
CA ALA A 250 4.22 -11.83 -6.54
C ALA A 250 2.81 -12.17 -6.02
N LEU A 251 2.69 -12.89 -4.90
CA LEU A 251 1.40 -13.19 -4.29
C LEU A 251 0.68 -11.93 -3.81
N THR A 252 1.41 -10.95 -3.24
CA THR A 252 0.84 -9.66 -2.83
C THR A 252 0.24 -8.92 -4.03
N THR A 253 1.03 -8.75 -5.10
CA THR A 253 0.57 -8.03 -6.31
C THR A 253 -0.57 -8.75 -7.02
N GLN A 254 -0.50 -10.07 -7.11
CA GLN A 254 -1.58 -10.89 -7.66
C GLN A 254 -2.88 -10.74 -6.85
N THR A 255 -2.80 -10.73 -5.52
CA THR A 255 -3.97 -10.55 -4.65
C THR A 255 -4.60 -9.18 -4.83
N ILE A 256 -3.78 -8.13 -4.92
CA ILE A 256 -4.27 -6.77 -5.20
C ILE A 256 -4.99 -6.73 -6.55
N GLN A 257 -4.38 -7.30 -7.59
CA GLN A 257 -4.99 -7.35 -8.92
C GLN A 257 -6.33 -8.08 -8.91
N GLN A 258 -6.41 -9.24 -8.24
CA GLN A 258 -7.63 -10.04 -8.13
C GLN A 258 -8.73 -9.30 -7.36
N PHE A 259 -8.37 -8.60 -6.30
CA PHE A 259 -9.30 -7.79 -5.52
C PHE A 259 -9.89 -6.64 -6.35
N LEU A 260 -9.05 -5.87 -7.04
CA LEU A 260 -9.49 -4.78 -7.90
C LEU A 260 -10.34 -5.28 -9.07
N LEU A 261 -9.97 -6.42 -9.67
CA LEU A 261 -10.77 -7.04 -10.73
C LEU A 261 -12.16 -7.46 -10.23
N ALA A 262 -12.23 -8.10 -9.04
CA ALA A 262 -13.51 -8.51 -8.44
C ALA A 262 -14.42 -7.30 -8.13
N LEU A 263 -13.81 -6.18 -7.66
CA LEU A 263 -14.54 -4.92 -7.46
C LEU A 263 -15.13 -4.38 -8.76
N HIS A 264 -14.34 -4.30 -9.82
CA HIS A 264 -14.80 -3.78 -11.11
C HIS A 264 -15.86 -4.67 -11.77
N GLN A 265 -15.89 -5.97 -11.45
CA GLN A 265 -16.93 -6.90 -11.88
C GLN A 265 -18.19 -6.83 -10.99
N GLY A 266 -18.15 -6.11 -9.87
CA GLY A 266 -19.26 -6.02 -8.91
C GLY A 266 -19.51 -7.31 -8.12
N GLU A 267 -18.58 -8.28 -8.17
CA GLU A 267 -18.80 -9.61 -7.57
C GLU A 267 -18.21 -9.75 -6.15
N CYS A 268 -17.15 -9.05 -5.84
CA CYS A 268 -16.44 -9.11 -4.55
C CYS A 268 -16.10 -10.53 -4.03
N LYS A 269 -16.01 -11.53 -4.90
CA LYS A 269 -15.65 -12.90 -4.54
C LYS A 269 -14.16 -13.11 -4.66
N PRO A 270 -13.51 -13.72 -3.64
CA PRO A 270 -12.12 -14.12 -3.79
C PRO A 270 -11.97 -15.22 -4.85
N PRO A 271 -10.79 -15.32 -5.47
CA PRO A 271 -10.50 -16.39 -6.42
C PRO A 271 -10.54 -17.76 -5.74
N ALA A 272 -10.51 -18.82 -6.54
CA ALA A 272 -10.37 -20.18 -6.04
C ALA A 272 -9.10 -20.32 -5.16
N PRO A 273 -9.10 -21.19 -4.14
CA PRO A 273 -7.95 -21.39 -3.27
C PRO A 273 -6.65 -21.64 -4.05
N GLN A 274 -5.59 -20.96 -3.66
CA GLN A 274 -4.27 -21.03 -4.28
C GLN A 274 -3.23 -21.48 -3.26
N ARG A 275 -2.17 -22.16 -3.73
CA ARG A 275 -1.07 -22.59 -2.85
C ARG A 275 -0.29 -21.40 -2.33
N GLY A 276 -0.13 -21.34 -1.00
CA GLY A 276 0.70 -20.34 -0.30
C GLY A 276 -0.03 -19.02 0.00
N ILE A 277 -1.35 -18.99 -0.22
CA ILE A 277 -2.19 -17.85 0.20
C ILE A 277 -3.57 -18.34 0.62
N GLN A 278 -4.09 -17.77 1.69
CA GLN A 278 -5.45 -17.94 2.15
C GLN A 278 -6.17 -16.59 2.08
N ILE A 279 -7.37 -16.54 1.52
CA ILE A 279 -8.16 -15.32 1.42
C ILE A 279 -9.53 -15.57 2.08
N LEU A 280 -9.91 -14.69 3.00
CA LEU A 280 -11.24 -14.59 3.59
C LEU A 280 -11.93 -13.36 3.00
N ALA A 281 -13.25 -13.41 2.83
CA ALA A 281 -14.06 -12.29 2.32
C ALA A 281 -15.40 -12.18 3.04
N LYS A 282 -15.93 -10.95 3.10
CA LYS A 282 -17.28 -10.67 3.62
C LYS A 282 -17.88 -9.38 3.04
#